data_518780ae23dc615144df99b430ba9d45
#
_entry.id   518780ae23dc615144df99b430ba9d45
#
_cell.length_a   1.000
_cell.length_b   1.000
_cell.length_c   1.000
_cell.angle_alpha   90.00
_cell.angle_beta   90.00
_cell.angle_gamma   90.00
#
_symmetry.space_group_name_H-M   'P 1'
#
loop_
_entity.id
_entity.type
_entity.pdbx_description
1 polymer ?
#
loop_
_entity_poly.entity_id
_entity_poly.type
_entity_poly.pdbx_seq_one_letter_code
_entity_poly.pdbx_strand_id
1 'polypeptide(L)'
;AESWFRKGVWFAAVFLVILAVHGTLAHLIRSVTNTNGEYLNTLVFWGRDGLKVCLHRVLTDIQRIYLGQPPFFSPLTLVILILAAGLFWVRGWKTNQKERVFFLFAGAVFVSSPVLMGILTGTFQGIRVQLAYPFVLSVSAGVLATIKPEGRGQKLLPFAAVSLAVVVAWNQWMSSERLLDTMHRASIQDEERCKAIYQEAERVAAISGGVHVRDMALVFVGKRPMDTNVSTLKGDMIGVSVFEWDELGPTGVSGRVSTLFYVYGLMHQKATPEQYLASVVRTEDMPSWPDQGSVVREEERIIIKLSDPHLEV
;
A
#
# COMPACT_ATOMS: atom_id res chain seq x y z
N ALA A 1 -22.97 -1.71 34.54
CA ALA A 1 -22.82 -2.90 33.66
C ALA A 1 -23.80 -2.84 32.49
N GLU A 2 -25.06 -2.68 32.71
CA GLU A 2 -26.12 -2.57 31.69
C GLU A 2 -25.91 -1.42 30.73
N SER A 3 -25.25 -0.33 31.14
CA SER A 3 -24.97 0.85 30.31
C SER A 3 -23.92 0.58 29.20
N TRP A 4 -22.89 -0.23 29.44
CA TRP A 4 -21.84 -0.51 28.47
C TRP A 4 -22.29 -1.46 27.37
N PHE A 5 -23.03 -2.51 27.71
CA PHE A 5 -23.63 -3.40 26.72
C PHE A 5 -24.62 -2.65 25.84
N ARG A 6 -25.49 -1.82 26.41
CA ARG A 6 -26.43 -0.99 25.65
C ARG A 6 -25.73 0.01 24.72
N LYS A 7 -24.64 0.63 25.19
CA LYS A 7 -23.79 1.50 24.35
C LYS A 7 -23.13 0.73 23.21
N GLY A 8 -22.61 -0.48 23.48
CA GLY A 8 -22.03 -1.34 22.45
C GLY A 8 -23.03 -1.78 21.39
N VAL A 9 -24.22 -2.19 21.81
CA VAL A 9 -25.31 -2.54 20.88
C VAL A 9 -25.75 -1.32 20.07
N TRP A 10 -25.87 -0.15 20.71
CA TRP A 10 -26.21 1.08 20.01
C TRP A 10 -25.15 1.50 19.00
N PHE A 11 -23.87 1.39 19.37
CA PHE A 11 -22.76 1.65 18.47
C PHE A 11 -22.75 0.68 17.26
N ALA A 12 -22.96 -0.61 17.50
CA ALA A 12 -23.09 -1.59 16.44
C ALA A 12 -24.27 -1.31 15.51
N ALA A 13 -25.43 -0.93 16.07
CA ALA A 13 -26.59 -0.55 15.28
C ALA A 13 -26.33 0.69 14.41
N VAL A 14 -25.74 1.74 14.99
CA VAL A 14 -25.33 2.95 14.23
C VAL A 14 -24.34 2.59 13.13
N PHE A 15 -23.36 1.76 13.41
CA PHE A 15 -22.38 1.31 12.41
C PHE A 15 -23.04 0.56 11.25
N LEU A 16 -23.97 -0.35 11.55
CA LEU A 16 -24.74 -1.07 10.52
C LEU A 16 -25.61 -0.13 9.68
N VAL A 17 -26.22 0.89 10.32
CA VAL A 17 -26.99 1.91 9.59
C VAL A 17 -26.08 2.71 8.67
N ILE A 18 -24.88 3.12 9.12
CA ILE A 18 -23.91 3.83 8.31
C ILE A 18 -23.47 2.97 7.11
N LEU A 19 -23.20 1.67 7.34
CA LEU A 19 -22.85 0.75 6.24
C LEU A 19 -23.98 0.58 5.24
N ALA A 20 -25.23 0.47 5.72
CA ALA A 20 -26.40 0.36 4.84
C ALA A 20 -26.61 1.63 4.02
N VAL A 21 -26.51 2.80 4.64
CA VAL A 21 -26.59 4.10 3.96
C VAL A 21 -25.47 4.24 2.93
N HIS A 22 -24.23 3.91 3.32
CA HIS A 22 -23.09 3.95 2.39
C HIS A 22 -23.28 3.00 1.20
N GLY A 23 -23.70 1.77 1.45
CA GLY A 23 -23.98 0.78 0.39
C GLY A 23 -25.08 1.24 -0.55
N THR A 24 -26.16 1.82 -0.01
CA THR A 24 -27.27 2.35 -0.81
C THR A 24 -26.83 3.55 -1.67
N LEU A 25 -26.10 4.50 -1.08
CA LEU A 25 -25.56 5.65 -1.81
C LEU A 25 -24.57 5.22 -2.88
N ALA A 26 -23.68 4.30 -2.59
CA ALA A 26 -22.74 3.74 -3.57
C ALA A 26 -23.47 3.05 -4.72
N HIS A 27 -24.54 2.31 -4.43
CA HIS A 27 -25.38 1.69 -5.46
C HIS A 27 -26.09 2.74 -6.32
N LEU A 28 -26.69 3.78 -5.72
CA LEU A 28 -27.35 4.87 -6.43
C LEU A 28 -26.36 5.64 -7.31
N ILE A 29 -25.19 5.99 -6.80
CA ILE A 29 -24.14 6.67 -7.58
C ILE A 29 -23.74 5.82 -8.79
N ARG A 30 -23.51 4.51 -8.60
CA ARG A 30 -23.17 3.60 -9.70
C ARG A 30 -24.27 3.54 -10.77
N SER A 31 -25.53 3.49 -10.36
CA SER A 31 -26.67 3.43 -11.30
C SER A 31 -26.82 4.73 -12.11
N VAL A 32 -26.49 5.87 -11.52
CA VAL A 32 -26.57 7.20 -12.20
C VAL A 32 -25.35 7.48 -13.07
N THR A 33 -24.13 7.10 -12.60
CA THR A 33 -22.87 7.42 -13.29
C THR A 33 -22.44 6.36 -14.29
N ASN A 34 -23.16 5.24 -14.37
CA ASN A 34 -22.81 4.08 -15.20
C ASN A 34 -21.37 3.59 -14.98
N THR A 35 -20.78 3.93 -13.82
CA THR A 35 -19.43 3.48 -13.44
C THR A 35 -19.51 2.05 -12.92
N ASN A 36 -18.96 1.14 -13.69
CA ASN A 36 -18.80 -0.25 -13.26
C ASN A 36 -17.88 -0.26 -12.04
N GLY A 37 -18.34 -0.86 -10.94
CA GLY A 37 -17.52 -1.06 -9.74
C GLY A 37 -16.44 -2.13 -9.92
N GLU A 38 -15.89 -2.26 -11.11
CA GLU A 38 -14.93 -3.29 -11.52
C GLU A 38 -13.69 -3.26 -10.63
N TYR A 39 -13.19 -2.07 -10.27
CA TYR A 39 -12.01 -1.98 -9.42
C TYR A 39 -12.17 -2.67 -8.05
N LEU A 40 -13.30 -2.49 -7.36
CA LEU A 40 -13.53 -3.17 -6.07
C LEU A 40 -13.72 -4.69 -6.26
N ASN A 41 -14.37 -5.10 -7.34
CA ASN A 41 -14.54 -6.50 -7.66
C ASN A 41 -13.20 -7.18 -8.00
N THR A 42 -12.26 -6.44 -8.61
CA THR A 42 -10.91 -6.97 -8.88
C THR A 42 -10.09 -7.22 -7.62
N LEU A 43 -10.43 -6.57 -6.49
CA LEU A 43 -9.73 -6.75 -5.21
C LEU A 43 -10.19 -7.99 -4.42
N VAL A 44 -11.32 -8.62 -4.79
CA VAL A 44 -11.82 -9.82 -4.12
C VAL A 44 -11.39 -11.05 -4.90
N PHE A 45 -10.58 -11.89 -4.27
CA PHE A 45 -10.00 -13.09 -4.88
C PHE A 45 -10.77 -14.38 -4.53
N TRP A 46 -11.64 -14.33 -3.50
CA TRP A 46 -12.51 -15.46 -3.19
C TRP A 46 -13.40 -15.82 -4.37
N GLY A 47 -13.30 -17.08 -4.85
CA GLY A 47 -14.06 -17.55 -6.00
C GLY A 47 -13.43 -17.26 -7.37
N ARG A 48 -12.39 -16.39 -7.43
CA ARG A 48 -11.55 -16.21 -8.64
C ARG A 48 -10.36 -17.15 -8.60
N ASP A 49 -9.64 -17.14 -7.47
CA ASP A 49 -8.52 -18.04 -7.24
C ASP A 49 -8.99 -19.28 -6.46
N GLY A 50 -8.24 -20.35 -6.53
CA GLY A 50 -8.54 -21.57 -5.76
C GLY A 50 -8.52 -21.30 -4.25
N LEU A 51 -9.46 -21.90 -3.52
CA LEU A 51 -9.62 -21.74 -2.08
C LEU A 51 -8.29 -21.90 -1.30
N LYS A 52 -7.47 -22.88 -1.69
CA LYS A 52 -6.16 -23.13 -1.05
C LYS A 52 -5.21 -21.94 -1.22
N VAL A 53 -5.23 -21.29 -2.39
CA VAL A 53 -4.38 -20.12 -2.68
C VAL A 53 -4.80 -18.94 -1.83
N CYS A 54 -6.09 -18.63 -1.77
CA CYS A 54 -6.62 -17.56 -0.93
C CYS A 54 -6.33 -17.80 0.56
N LEU A 55 -6.56 -19.02 1.06
CA LEU A 55 -6.24 -19.38 2.45
C LEU A 55 -4.74 -19.24 2.74
N HIS A 56 -3.88 -19.69 1.83
CA HIS A 56 -2.44 -19.54 1.99
C HIS A 56 -2.02 -18.07 2.08
N ARG A 57 -2.55 -17.20 1.21
CA ARG A 57 -2.28 -15.76 1.25
C ARG A 57 -2.73 -15.13 2.58
N VAL A 58 -3.94 -15.44 3.04
CA VAL A 58 -4.47 -14.94 4.32
C VAL A 58 -3.63 -15.42 5.50
N LEU A 59 -3.27 -16.70 5.53
CA LEU A 59 -2.41 -17.24 6.60
C LEU A 59 -1.02 -16.61 6.60
N THR A 60 -0.44 -16.38 5.43
CA THR A 60 0.85 -15.70 5.30
C THR A 60 0.75 -14.25 5.78
N ASP A 61 -0.33 -13.55 5.48
CA ASP A 61 -0.55 -12.16 5.96
C ASP A 61 -0.70 -12.12 7.48
N ILE A 62 -1.43 -13.06 8.06
CA ILE A 62 -1.52 -13.27 9.52
C ILE A 62 -0.13 -13.49 10.13
N GLN A 63 0.68 -14.36 9.53
CA GLN A 63 2.04 -14.61 10.01
C GLN A 63 2.92 -13.37 9.92
N ARG A 64 2.89 -12.65 8.79
CA ARG A 64 3.64 -11.39 8.60
C ARG A 64 3.35 -10.37 9.69
N ILE A 65 2.08 -10.16 9.99
CA ILE A 65 1.61 -9.12 10.91
C ILE A 65 1.89 -9.52 12.37
N TYR A 66 1.48 -10.71 12.77
CA TYR A 66 1.52 -11.09 14.19
C TYR A 66 2.87 -11.65 14.63
N LEU A 67 3.61 -12.35 13.77
CA LEU A 67 4.99 -12.75 14.06
C LEU A 67 5.99 -11.62 13.80
N GLY A 68 5.53 -10.50 13.24
CA GLY A 68 6.32 -9.29 13.10
C GLY A 68 7.40 -9.40 12.04
N GLN A 69 7.02 -9.52 10.78
CA GLN A 69 7.99 -9.54 9.70
C GLN A 69 8.63 -8.17 9.50
N PRO A 70 9.93 -8.01 9.78
CA PRO A 70 10.61 -6.75 9.51
C PRO A 70 10.51 -6.37 8.01
N PRO A 71 10.61 -5.09 7.66
CA PRO A 71 10.85 -3.94 8.55
C PRO A 71 9.58 -3.28 9.07
N PHE A 72 8.39 -3.64 8.56
CA PHE A 72 7.16 -2.91 8.82
C PHE A 72 6.39 -3.40 10.05
N PHE A 73 6.52 -4.68 10.38
CA PHE A 73 5.83 -5.28 11.51
C PHE A 73 6.83 -5.63 12.61
N SER A 74 6.53 -5.22 13.85
CA SER A 74 7.41 -5.49 14.98
C SER A 74 7.29 -6.94 15.45
N PRO A 75 8.40 -7.66 15.68
CA PRO A 75 8.36 -9.00 16.26
C PRO A 75 7.78 -9.04 17.69
N LEU A 76 7.68 -7.87 18.35
CA LEU A 76 7.06 -7.74 19.66
C LEU A 76 5.53 -7.62 19.61
N THR A 77 4.94 -7.56 18.42
CA THR A 77 3.48 -7.45 18.22
C THR A 77 2.73 -8.54 18.97
N LEU A 78 3.10 -9.79 18.75
CA LEU A 78 2.42 -10.94 19.37
C LEU A 78 2.50 -10.88 20.91
N VAL A 79 3.64 -10.47 21.45
CA VAL A 79 3.85 -10.34 22.91
C VAL A 79 2.90 -9.29 23.48
N ILE A 80 2.82 -8.11 22.87
CA ILE A 80 1.91 -7.02 23.29
C ILE A 80 0.46 -7.49 23.25
N LEU A 81 0.06 -8.16 22.18
CA LEU A 81 -1.31 -8.62 21.99
C LEU A 81 -1.69 -9.74 22.98
N ILE A 82 -0.79 -10.69 23.23
CA ILE A 82 -1.03 -11.74 24.22
C ILE A 82 -1.19 -11.15 25.63
N LEU A 83 -0.31 -10.20 26.00
CA LEU A 83 -0.40 -9.51 27.29
C LEU A 83 -1.69 -8.71 27.41
N ALA A 84 -2.07 -7.95 26.38
CA ALA A 84 -3.31 -7.20 26.35
C ALA A 84 -4.55 -8.11 26.39
N ALA A 85 -4.57 -9.17 25.59
CA ALA A 85 -5.64 -10.16 25.56
C ALA A 85 -5.76 -10.88 26.91
N GLY A 86 -4.65 -11.28 27.53
CA GLY A 86 -4.62 -11.87 28.86
C GLY A 86 -5.25 -10.97 29.92
N LEU A 87 -4.98 -9.66 29.84
CA LEU A 87 -5.58 -8.67 30.71
C LEU A 87 -7.09 -8.52 30.52
N PHE A 88 -7.52 -8.44 29.26
CA PHE A 88 -8.95 -8.42 28.93
C PHE A 88 -9.65 -9.68 29.44
N TRP A 89 -8.99 -10.84 29.29
CA TRP A 89 -9.49 -12.11 29.79
C TRP A 89 -9.66 -12.11 31.32
N VAL A 90 -8.61 -11.73 32.06
CA VAL A 90 -8.65 -11.70 33.54
C VAL A 90 -9.69 -10.70 34.06
N ARG A 91 -9.79 -9.51 33.44
CA ARG A 91 -10.82 -8.53 33.81
C ARG A 91 -12.21 -9.01 33.43
N GLY A 92 -12.40 -9.57 32.26
CA GLY A 92 -13.66 -10.13 31.79
C GLY A 92 -14.14 -11.29 32.68
N TRP A 93 -13.20 -12.09 33.22
CA TRP A 93 -13.57 -13.20 34.13
C TRP A 93 -14.17 -12.75 35.46
N LYS A 94 -13.83 -11.54 35.91
CA LYS A 94 -14.36 -10.92 37.14
C LYS A 94 -15.72 -10.24 36.91
N THR A 95 -16.22 -10.19 35.68
CA THR A 95 -17.50 -9.56 35.34
C THR A 95 -18.62 -10.61 35.16
N ASN A 96 -19.85 -10.14 35.01
CA ASN A 96 -20.98 -11.02 34.73
C ASN A 96 -20.87 -11.71 33.35
N GLN A 97 -21.63 -12.80 33.15
CA GLN A 97 -21.51 -13.61 31.93
C GLN A 97 -21.77 -12.85 30.64
N LYS A 98 -22.70 -11.89 30.60
CA LYS A 98 -23.03 -11.10 29.42
C LYS A 98 -21.87 -10.16 29.03
N GLU A 99 -21.28 -9.51 30.01
CA GLU A 99 -20.12 -8.65 29.80
C GLU A 99 -18.90 -9.44 29.36
N ARG A 100 -18.71 -10.64 29.90
CA ARG A 100 -17.62 -11.56 29.51
C ARG A 100 -17.70 -11.89 28.04
N VAL A 101 -18.86 -12.29 27.53
CA VAL A 101 -19.06 -12.58 26.09
C VAL A 101 -18.80 -11.36 25.25
N PHE A 102 -19.27 -10.18 25.66
CA PHE A 102 -19.00 -8.94 24.95
C PHE A 102 -17.51 -8.60 24.90
N PHE A 103 -16.78 -8.68 26.01
CA PHE A 103 -15.34 -8.42 26.05
C PHE A 103 -14.54 -9.40 25.20
N LEU A 104 -14.90 -10.68 25.21
CA LEU A 104 -14.26 -11.69 24.38
C LEU A 104 -14.48 -11.42 22.87
N PHE A 105 -15.71 -11.12 22.50
CA PHE A 105 -16.05 -10.79 21.11
C PHE A 105 -15.36 -9.51 20.66
N ALA A 106 -15.46 -8.44 21.43
CA ALA A 106 -14.82 -7.15 21.13
C ALA A 106 -13.29 -7.29 21.04
N GLY A 107 -12.69 -8.05 21.96
CA GLY A 107 -11.26 -8.35 21.93
C GLY A 107 -10.84 -9.16 20.68
N ALA A 108 -11.63 -10.16 20.30
CA ALA A 108 -11.36 -10.94 19.10
C ALA A 108 -11.46 -10.08 17.83
N VAL A 109 -12.49 -9.25 17.68
CA VAL A 109 -12.64 -8.30 16.57
C VAL A 109 -11.50 -7.30 16.55
N PHE A 110 -11.14 -6.74 17.71
CA PHE A 110 -10.04 -5.80 17.84
C PHE A 110 -8.71 -6.42 17.41
N VAL A 111 -8.37 -7.60 17.92
CA VAL A 111 -7.13 -8.29 17.58
C VAL A 111 -7.11 -8.70 16.10
N SER A 112 -8.23 -9.12 15.51
CA SER A 112 -8.29 -9.54 14.10
C SER A 112 -8.36 -8.36 13.11
N SER A 113 -8.59 -7.13 13.57
CA SER A 113 -8.77 -5.97 12.68
C SER A 113 -7.61 -5.71 11.70
N PRO A 114 -6.33 -5.93 12.02
CA PRO A 114 -5.24 -5.77 11.06
C PRO A 114 -5.30 -6.73 9.86
N VAL A 115 -5.86 -7.91 10.05
CA VAL A 115 -5.96 -8.94 8.99
C VAL A 115 -7.35 -9.03 8.37
N LEU A 116 -8.30 -8.25 8.87
CA LEU A 116 -9.71 -8.33 8.46
C LEU A 116 -9.88 -8.12 6.95
N MET A 117 -9.18 -7.13 6.38
CA MET A 117 -9.24 -6.87 4.94
C MET A 117 -8.66 -8.04 4.14
N GLY A 118 -7.55 -8.64 4.56
CA GLY A 118 -6.99 -9.83 3.93
C GLY A 118 -7.98 -11.01 3.96
N ILE A 119 -8.66 -11.21 5.11
CA ILE A 119 -9.70 -12.23 5.25
C ILE A 119 -10.88 -11.95 4.29
N LEU A 120 -11.32 -10.70 4.19
CA LEU A 120 -12.45 -10.33 3.34
C LEU A 120 -12.13 -10.43 1.85
N THR A 121 -10.92 -10.12 1.45
CA THR A 121 -10.51 -10.10 0.04
C THR A 121 -9.87 -11.39 -0.45
N GLY A 122 -9.36 -12.24 0.44
CA GLY A 122 -8.66 -13.48 0.09
C GLY A 122 -7.27 -13.27 -0.49
N THR A 123 -6.63 -12.12 -0.19
CA THR A 123 -5.31 -11.77 -0.70
C THR A 123 -4.47 -11.00 0.32
N PHE A 124 -3.18 -10.85 0.03
CA PHE A 124 -2.30 -10.00 0.82
C PHE A 124 -2.78 -8.56 0.79
N GLN A 125 -2.66 -7.90 1.94
CA GLN A 125 -2.93 -6.48 2.02
C GLN A 125 -1.62 -5.69 1.93
N GLY A 126 -1.64 -4.65 1.11
CA GLY A 126 -0.52 -3.71 1.05
C GLY A 126 -0.31 -2.99 2.38
N ILE A 127 0.95 -2.64 2.67
CA ILE A 127 1.33 -1.99 3.92
C ILE A 127 0.55 -0.70 4.16
N ARG A 128 0.27 0.04 3.09
CA ARG A 128 -0.50 1.31 3.11
C ARG A 128 -1.92 1.18 3.66
N VAL A 129 -2.55 0.00 3.56
CA VAL A 129 -3.91 -0.25 4.07
C VAL A 129 -3.91 -0.84 5.48
N GLN A 130 -2.75 -1.12 6.05
CA GLN A 130 -2.58 -1.69 7.39
C GLN A 130 -2.70 -0.65 8.52
N LEU A 131 -3.59 0.35 8.37
CA LEU A 131 -3.81 1.39 9.38
C LEU A 131 -4.31 0.83 10.72
N ALA A 132 -5.00 -0.30 10.71
CA ALA A 132 -5.47 -0.96 11.93
C ALA A 132 -4.31 -1.48 12.81
N TYR A 133 -3.17 -1.86 12.21
CA TYR A 133 -2.04 -2.42 12.92
C TYR A 133 -1.44 -1.45 13.98
N PRO A 134 -0.98 -0.23 13.64
CA PRO A 134 -0.46 0.70 14.65
C PRO A 134 -1.52 1.12 15.66
N PHE A 135 -2.79 1.20 15.26
CA PHE A 135 -3.89 1.48 16.17
C PHE A 135 -4.05 0.38 17.23
N VAL A 136 -4.07 -0.89 16.81
CA VAL A 136 -4.17 -2.05 17.71
C VAL A 136 -2.99 -2.10 18.66
N LEU A 137 -1.77 -1.85 18.19
CA LEU A 137 -0.59 -1.80 19.05
C LEU A 137 -0.67 -0.67 20.07
N SER A 138 -1.06 0.53 19.65
CA SER A 138 -1.14 1.71 20.53
C SER A 138 -2.20 1.52 21.62
N VAL A 139 -3.39 1.02 21.26
CA VAL A 139 -4.45 0.73 22.23
C VAL A 139 -4.03 -0.38 23.18
N SER A 140 -3.40 -1.44 22.67
CA SER A 140 -2.91 -2.54 23.50
C SER A 140 -1.86 -2.06 24.51
N ALA A 141 -0.90 -1.27 24.07
CA ALA A 141 0.11 -0.66 24.93
C ALA A 141 -0.54 0.27 25.99
N GLY A 142 -1.51 1.10 25.58
CA GLY A 142 -2.27 1.96 26.49
C GLY A 142 -3.03 1.18 27.55
N VAL A 143 -3.69 0.08 27.15
CA VAL A 143 -4.37 -0.81 28.11
C VAL A 143 -3.40 -1.42 29.11
N LEU A 144 -2.23 -1.89 28.65
CA LEU A 144 -1.19 -2.43 29.51
C LEU A 144 -0.63 -1.38 30.49
N ALA A 145 -0.46 -0.13 30.04
CA ALA A 145 0.02 0.96 30.89
C ALA A 145 -0.99 1.38 31.97
N THR A 146 -2.29 1.13 31.78
CA THR A 146 -3.34 1.47 32.76
C THR A 146 -3.53 0.42 33.86
N ILE A 147 -2.71 -0.62 33.90
CA ILE A 147 -2.78 -1.65 34.95
C ILE A 147 -2.42 -1.03 36.29
N LYS A 148 -3.39 -1.10 37.24
CA LYS A 148 -3.11 -0.77 38.62
C LYS A 148 -2.46 -1.97 39.30
N PRO A 149 -1.24 -1.82 39.84
CA PRO A 149 -0.56 -2.91 40.51
C PRO A 149 -1.25 -3.17 41.87
N GLU A 150 -1.79 -4.37 42.05
CA GLU A 150 -2.43 -4.77 43.35
C GLU A 150 -1.40 -5.40 44.32
N GLY A 151 -0.14 -5.58 43.93
CA GLY A 151 0.94 -6.15 44.76
C GLY A 151 2.33 -5.74 44.38
N ARG A 152 3.33 -6.00 45.26
CA ARG A 152 4.72 -5.61 45.04
C ARG A 152 5.32 -6.16 43.76
N GLY A 153 5.01 -7.42 43.36
CA GLY A 153 5.52 -8.04 42.11
C GLY A 153 4.86 -7.46 40.84
N GLN A 154 3.66 -6.87 40.94
CA GLN A 154 2.94 -6.34 39.77
C GLN A 154 3.35 -4.90 39.41
N LYS A 155 4.15 -4.21 40.26
CA LYS A 155 4.60 -2.83 40.00
C LYS A 155 5.51 -2.73 38.77
N LEU A 156 6.20 -3.81 38.41
CA LEU A 156 7.07 -3.87 37.24
C LEU A 156 6.30 -4.01 35.92
N LEU A 157 5.07 -4.51 35.95
CA LEU A 157 4.29 -4.78 34.74
C LEU A 157 3.95 -3.54 33.93
N PRO A 158 3.41 -2.42 34.50
CA PRO A 158 3.20 -1.18 33.73
C PRO A 158 4.52 -0.60 33.19
N PHE A 159 5.61 -0.67 33.97
CA PHE A 159 6.92 -0.20 33.51
C PHE A 159 7.43 -1.03 32.33
N ALA A 160 7.36 -2.35 32.41
CA ALA A 160 7.72 -3.24 31.30
C ALA A 160 6.84 -2.99 30.06
N ALA A 161 5.54 -2.76 30.23
CA ALA A 161 4.62 -2.44 29.15
C ALA A 161 4.97 -1.12 28.45
N VAL A 162 5.28 -0.07 29.23
CA VAL A 162 5.71 1.22 28.68
C VAL A 162 7.06 1.08 27.96
N SER A 163 8.01 0.38 28.57
CA SER A 163 9.32 0.12 27.92
C SER A 163 9.18 -0.63 26.61
N LEU A 164 8.31 -1.65 26.55
CA LEU A 164 8.00 -2.41 25.35
C LEU A 164 7.36 -1.52 24.28
N ALA A 165 6.42 -0.67 24.66
CA ALA A 165 5.79 0.29 23.76
C ALA A 165 6.79 1.29 23.18
N VAL A 166 7.72 1.79 24.00
CA VAL A 166 8.80 2.69 23.54
C VAL A 166 9.70 2.00 22.53
N VAL A 167 10.10 0.75 22.78
CA VAL A 167 10.94 -0.01 21.85
C VAL A 167 10.23 -0.23 20.51
N VAL A 168 8.93 -0.57 20.54
CA VAL A 168 8.14 -0.73 19.31
C VAL A 168 8.00 0.60 18.58
N ALA A 169 7.68 1.69 19.29
CA ALA A 169 7.57 3.02 18.71
C ALA A 169 8.89 3.47 18.07
N TRP A 170 10.03 3.21 18.73
CA TRP A 170 11.35 3.48 18.19
C TRP A 170 11.63 2.72 16.90
N ASN A 171 11.35 1.41 16.86
CA ASN A 171 11.52 0.59 15.66
C ASN A 171 10.65 1.09 14.51
N GLN A 172 9.39 1.47 14.78
CA GLN A 172 8.49 2.03 13.78
C GLN A 172 8.97 3.39 13.27
N TRP A 173 9.47 4.24 14.17
CA TRP A 173 10.09 5.51 13.80
C TRP A 173 11.26 5.32 12.83
N MET A 174 12.22 4.47 13.19
CA MET A 174 13.39 4.18 12.34
C MET A 174 13.02 3.63 10.96
N SER A 175 12.01 2.76 10.91
CA SER A 175 11.49 2.24 9.63
C SER A 175 10.83 3.33 8.80
N SER A 176 10.07 4.22 9.43
CA SER A 176 9.41 5.35 8.75
C SER A 176 10.44 6.35 8.21
N GLU A 177 11.47 6.69 8.98
CA GLU A 177 12.56 7.55 8.51
C GLU A 177 13.27 6.96 7.29
N ARG A 178 13.64 5.69 7.35
CA ARG A 178 14.27 5.02 6.21
C ARG A 178 13.38 5.00 4.98
N LEU A 179 12.07 4.79 5.17
CA LEU A 179 11.10 4.79 4.07
C LEU A 179 10.97 6.17 3.43
N LEU A 180 10.90 7.23 4.25
CA LEU A 180 10.83 8.62 3.78
C LEU A 180 12.13 9.05 3.08
N ASP A 181 13.29 8.68 3.62
CA ASP A 181 14.58 8.93 2.99
C ASP A 181 14.69 8.21 1.63
N THR A 182 14.20 6.97 1.55
CA THR A 182 14.13 6.23 0.29
C THR A 182 13.20 6.94 -0.70
N MET A 183 12.04 7.42 -0.26
CA MET A 183 11.11 8.17 -1.11
C MET A 183 11.72 9.46 -1.64
N HIS A 184 12.43 10.21 -0.78
CA HIS A 184 13.14 11.42 -1.19
C HIS A 184 14.19 11.14 -2.24
N ARG A 185 15.00 10.10 -2.06
CA ARG A 185 16.00 9.66 -3.07
C ARG A 185 15.34 9.21 -4.38
N ALA A 186 14.23 8.46 -4.31
CA ALA A 186 13.48 8.08 -5.49
C ALA A 186 13.00 9.32 -6.27
N SER A 187 12.47 10.32 -5.56
CA SER A 187 12.02 11.57 -6.19
C SER A 187 13.14 12.35 -6.87
N ILE A 188 14.34 12.43 -6.26
CA ILE A 188 15.51 13.08 -6.90
C ILE A 188 15.92 12.33 -8.15
N GLN A 189 16.04 11.01 -8.09
CA GLN A 189 16.40 10.19 -9.25
C GLN A 189 15.36 10.29 -10.37
N ASP A 190 14.09 10.35 -10.03
CA ASP A 190 12.99 10.48 -10.99
C ASP A 190 13.05 11.86 -11.68
N GLU A 191 13.33 12.94 -10.95
CA GLU A 191 13.53 14.27 -11.51
C GLU A 191 14.72 14.32 -12.48
N GLU A 192 15.86 13.77 -12.08
CA GLU A 192 17.05 13.70 -12.92
C GLU A 192 16.80 12.88 -14.19
N ARG A 193 16.10 11.74 -14.07
CA ARG A 193 15.70 10.90 -15.22
C ARG A 193 14.77 11.65 -16.16
N CYS A 194 13.74 12.32 -15.62
CA CYS A 194 12.82 13.11 -16.44
C CYS A 194 13.57 14.15 -17.28
N LYS A 195 14.48 14.91 -16.65
CA LYS A 195 15.27 15.93 -17.34
C LYS A 195 16.19 15.32 -18.40
N ALA A 196 16.89 14.25 -18.06
CA ALA A 196 17.82 13.59 -19.00
C ALA A 196 17.09 12.96 -20.20
N ILE A 197 15.97 12.27 -19.97
CA ILE A 197 15.14 11.70 -21.03
C ILE A 197 14.56 12.81 -21.92
N TYR A 198 14.09 13.91 -21.33
CA TYR A 198 13.52 15.00 -22.10
C TYR A 198 14.55 15.69 -22.98
N GLN A 199 15.77 15.92 -22.49
CA GLN A 199 16.88 16.46 -23.26
C GLN A 199 17.24 15.55 -24.43
N GLU A 200 17.28 14.24 -24.22
CA GLU A 200 17.55 13.28 -25.30
C GLU A 200 16.39 13.24 -26.32
N ALA A 201 15.15 13.34 -25.85
CA ALA A 201 13.98 13.44 -26.72
C ALA A 201 14.04 14.72 -27.58
N GLU A 202 14.43 15.87 -27.02
CA GLU A 202 14.66 17.11 -27.77
C GLU A 202 15.75 16.95 -28.82
N ARG A 203 16.87 16.30 -28.48
CA ARG A 203 17.95 16.01 -29.41
C ARG A 203 17.47 15.16 -30.61
N VAL A 204 16.73 14.08 -30.31
CA VAL A 204 16.23 13.17 -31.36
C VAL A 204 15.15 13.87 -32.20
N ALA A 205 14.29 14.69 -31.62
CA ALA A 205 13.29 15.47 -32.35
C ALA A 205 13.94 16.50 -33.31
N ALA A 206 15.00 17.19 -32.86
CA ALA A 206 15.68 18.20 -33.63
C ALA A 206 16.41 17.61 -34.88
N ILE A 207 17.09 16.47 -34.71
CA ILE A 207 17.81 15.79 -35.81
C ILE A 207 16.86 15.35 -36.93
N SER A 208 15.64 14.97 -36.58
CA SER A 208 14.69 14.31 -37.49
C SER A 208 13.65 15.29 -38.09
N GLY A 209 13.92 16.58 -38.18
CA GLY A 209 13.08 17.53 -38.92
C GLY A 209 12.54 18.73 -38.12
N GLY A 210 13.19 19.12 -37.00
CA GLY A 210 12.91 20.39 -36.31
C GLY A 210 11.55 20.50 -35.62
N VAL A 211 10.93 19.38 -35.28
CA VAL A 211 9.67 19.35 -34.54
C VAL A 211 9.97 19.47 -33.03
N HIS A 212 9.14 20.18 -32.30
CA HIS A 212 9.28 20.31 -30.86
C HIS A 212 8.72 19.08 -30.12
N VAL A 213 9.39 18.62 -29.05
CA VAL A 213 8.92 17.51 -28.19
C VAL A 213 7.52 17.79 -27.65
N ARG A 214 7.16 19.07 -27.43
CA ARG A 214 5.83 19.48 -26.99
C ARG A 214 4.71 18.97 -27.90
N ASP A 215 4.98 18.84 -29.19
CA ASP A 215 4.01 18.44 -30.19
C ASP A 215 4.02 16.94 -30.48
N MET A 216 4.86 16.18 -29.76
CA MET A 216 5.06 14.75 -29.94
C MET A 216 4.57 13.97 -28.70
N ALA A 217 4.08 12.74 -28.95
CA ALA A 217 3.74 11.82 -27.87
C ALA A 217 5.02 11.16 -27.33
N LEU A 218 5.25 11.19 -26.00
CA LEU A 218 6.27 10.39 -25.36
C LEU A 218 5.67 9.06 -24.93
N VAL A 219 6.26 7.96 -25.41
CA VAL A 219 5.83 6.59 -25.11
C VAL A 219 6.94 5.89 -24.34
N PHE A 220 6.64 5.51 -23.09
CA PHE A 220 7.57 4.82 -22.22
C PHE A 220 7.22 3.33 -22.19
N VAL A 221 8.17 2.46 -22.54
CA VAL A 221 8.00 1.00 -22.55
C VAL A 221 8.92 0.35 -21.52
N GLY A 222 8.38 -0.56 -20.74
CA GLY A 222 9.10 -1.23 -19.65
C GLY A 222 9.15 -0.40 -18.38
N LYS A 223 9.98 -0.83 -17.41
CA LYS A 223 10.12 -0.21 -16.08
C LYS A 223 11.56 0.16 -15.81
N ARG A 224 11.77 1.18 -15.00
CA ARG A 224 13.10 1.53 -14.51
C ARG A 224 13.07 1.74 -13.00
N PRO A 225 13.46 0.73 -12.22
CA PRO A 225 13.53 0.87 -10.77
C PRO A 225 14.57 1.94 -10.36
N MET A 226 14.39 2.47 -9.16
CA MET A 226 15.41 3.34 -8.56
C MET A 226 16.67 2.54 -8.23
N ASP A 227 17.81 3.21 -8.23
CA ASP A 227 19.07 2.63 -7.78
C ASP A 227 19.01 2.45 -6.24
N THR A 228 19.30 1.23 -5.80
CA THR A 228 19.16 0.84 -4.39
C THR A 228 20.53 0.78 -3.70
N ASN A 229 20.52 1.01 -2.39
CA ASN A 229 21.65 0.79 -1.52
C ASN A 229 21.22 0.06 -0.23
N VAL A 230 22.15 -0.22 0.67
CA VAL A 230 21.90 -0.95 1.94
C VAL A 230 20.88 -0.27 2.87
N SER A 231 20.68 1.04 2.72
CA SER A 231 19.70 1.80 3.52
C SER A 231 18.33 1.87 2.85
N THR A 232 18.19 1.42 1.60
CA THR A 232 16.94 1.46 0.85
C THR A 232 15.86 0.62 1.52
N LEU A 233 14.71 1.21 1.75
CA LEU A 233 13.52 0.55 2.26
C LEU A 233 12.34 0.85 1.35
N LYS A 234 11.87 -0.13 0.60
CA LYS A 234 10.71 -0.01 -0.28
C LYS A 234 9.45 -0.47 0.44
N GLY A 235 8.41 0.34 0.38
CA GLY A 235 7.04 -0.06 0.67
C GLY A 235 6.29 -0.46 -0.60
N ASP A 236 4.96 -0.50 -0.52
CA ASP A 236 4.14 -0.85 -1.70
C ASP A 236 4.12 0.28 -2.74
N MET A 237 4.14 1.53 -2.30
CA MET A 237 4.08 2.74 -3.13
C MET A 237 4.97 3.86 -2.63
N ILE A 238 5.44 3.80 -1.38
CA ILE A 238 6.38 4.75 -0.80
C ILE A 238 7.78 4.17 -0.91
N GLY A 239 8.75 4.98 -1.31
CA GLY A 239 10.11 4.53 -1.56
C GLY A 239 10.25 3.76 -2.89
N VAL A 240 9.36 4.01 -3.84
CA VAL A 240 9.34 3.40 -5.17
C VAL A 240 9.37 4.51 -6.21
N SER A 241 10.16 4.34 -7.27
CA SER A 241 10.22 5.26 -8.40
C SER A 241 8.90 5.24 -9.19
N VAL A 242 8.47 6.39 -9.72
CA VAL A 242 7.32 6.46 -10.62
C VAL A 242 7.56 5.65 -11.91
N PHE A 243 8.82 5.52 -12.33
CA PHE A 243 9.22 4.69 -13.48
C PHE A 243 9.17 3.18 -13.20
N GLU A 244 8.94 2.77 -11.94
CA GLU A 244 8.83 1.36 -11.53
C GLU A 244 7.37 0.92 -11.36
N TRP A 245 6.42 1.86 -11.32
CA TRP A 245 5.01 1.56 -11.07
C TRP A 245 4.37 0.80 -12.24
N ASP A 246 3.28 0.12 -11.92
CA ASP A 246 2.63 -0.90 -12.74
C ASP A 246 2.44 -0.54 -14.23
N GLU A 247 2.49 -1.57 -15.07
CA GLU A 247 2.20 -1.53 -16.50
C GLU A 247 0.73 -1.90 -16.81
N LEU A 248 -0.13 -1.98 -15.80
CA LEU A 248 -1.50 -2.53 -15.91
C LEU A 248 -2.49 -1.61 -16.64
N GLY A 249 -2.08 -0.42 -17.03
CA GLY A 249 -2.94 0.48 -17.81
C GLY A 249 -2.82 0.25 -19.33
N PRO A 250 -3.76 0.76 -20.12
CA PRO A 250 -3.75 0.61 -21.59
C PRO A 250 -2.54 1.28 -22.26
N THR A 251 -1.83 2.14 -21.55
CA THR A 251 -0.60 2.82 -22.00
C THR A 251 0.62 2.43 -21.15
N GLY A 252 0.53 1.34 -20.39
CA GLY A 252 1.60 0.89 -19.49
C GLY A 252 2.02 1.99 -18.50
N VAL A 253 3.31 2.10 -18.24
CA VAL A 253 3.89 3.12 -17.35
C VAL A 253 3.76 4.55 -17.91
N SER A 254 3.54 4.71 -19.23
CA SER A 254 3.54 6.01 -19.93
C SER A 254 2.59 7.02 -19.31
N GLY A 255 1.39 6.61 -18.89
CA GLY A 255 0.41 7.53 -18.33
C GLY A 255 0.86 8.20 -17.03
N ARG A 256 1.54 7.47 -16.16
CA ARG A 256 2.07 8.00 -14.88
C ARG A 256 3.33 8.81 -15.05
N VAL A 257 4.27 8.30 -15.85
CA VAL A 257 5.51 9.00 -16.18
C VAL A 257 5.20 10.33 -16.87
N SER A 258 4.27 10.36 -17.85
CA SER A 258 3.83 11.60 -18.48
C SER A 258 3.29 12.61 -17.47
N THR A 259 2.54 12.15 -16.46
CA THR A 259 2.05 13.04 -15.40
C THR A 259 3.21 13.63 -14.59
N LEU A 260 4.24 12.83 -14.30
CA LEU A 260 5.44 13.30 -13.60
C LEU A 260 6.19 14.36 -14.42
N PHE A 261 6.33 14.15 -15.73
CA PHE A 261 6.95 15.13 -16.63
C PHE A 261 6.21 16.47 -16.58
N TYR A 262 4.88 16.47 -16.58
CA TYR A 262 4.10 17.71 -16.45
C TYR A 262 4.32 18.41 -15.10
N VAL A 263 4.49 17.67 -14.02
CA VAL A 263 4.82 18.25 -12.71
C VAL A 263 6.13 19.02 -12.76
N TYR A 264 7.11 18.54 -13.56
CA TYR A 264 8.39 19.22 -13.77
C TYR A 264 8.36 20.24 -14.91
N GLY A 265 7.20 20.52 -15.50
CA GLY A 265 7.06 21.50 -16.59
C GLY A 265 7.57 21.01 -17.95
N LEU A 266 7.86 19.70 -18.10
CA LEU A 266 8.36 19.07 -19.31
C LEU A 266 7.19 18.67 -20.22
N MET A 267 6.73 19.61 -21.04
CA MET A 267 5.51 19.47 -21.82
C MET A 267 5.69 18.59 -23.06
N HIS A 268 4.74 17.69 -23.29
CA HIS A 268 4.67 16.75 -24.44
C HIS A 268 3.23 16.28 -24.62
N GLN A 269 2.92 15.54 -25.68
CA GLN A 269 1.63 14.88 -25.87
C GLN A 269 1.60 13.53 -25.12
N LYS A 270 0.44 13.16 -24.59
CA LYS A 270 0.24 11.84 -23.98
C LYS A 270 0.11 10.78 -25.05
N ALA A 271 0.72 9.61 -24.79
CA ALA A 271 0.56 8.44 -25.65
C ALA A 271 -0.88 7.93 -25.62
N THR A 272 -1.40 7.52 -26.78
CA THR A 272 -2.64 6.74 -26.88
C THR A 272 -2.35 5.25 -26.66
N PRO A 273 -3.38 4.44 -26.35
CA PRO A 273 -3.20 2.99 -26.26
C PRO A 273 -2.65 2.34 -27.52
N GLU A 274 -3.08 2.81 -28.71
CA GLU A 274 -2.63 2.32 -30.02
C GLU A 274 -1.16 2.65 -30.23
N GLN A 275 -0.75 3.88 -29.91
CA GLN A 275 0.66 4.29 -29.98
C GLN A 275 1.53 3.48 -29.02
N TYR A 276 1.02 3.18 -27.81
CA TYR A 276 1.74 2.34 -26.85
C TYR A 276 1.96 0.92 -27.39
N LEU A 277 0.89 0.25 -27.84
CA LEU A 277 0.97 -1.11 -28.37
C LEU A 277 1.93 -1.21 -29.58
N ALA A 278 1.83 -0.27 -30.50
CA ALA A 278 2.75 -0.22 -31.63
C ALA A 278 4.21 0.02 -31.20
N SER A 279 4.44 0.79 -30.13
CA SER A 279 5.76 1.05 -29.60
C SER A 279 6.36 -0.16 -28.87
N VAL A 280 5.54 -0.97 -28.19
CA VAL A 280 6.01 -2.21 -27.55
C VAL A 280 6.69 -3.13 -28.55
N VAL A 281 6.06 -3.37 -29.70
CA VAL A 281 6.65 -4.19 -30.78
C VAL A 281 7.97 -3.59 -31.29
N ARG A 282 7.99 -2.26 -31.45
CA ARG A 282 9.19 -1.55 -31.97
C ARG A 282 10.39 -1.63 -31.02
N THR A 283 10.14 -1.79 -29.71
CA THR A 283 11.21 -1.82 -28.70
C THR A 283 11.95 -3.16 -28.58
N GLU A 284 11.53 -4.22 -29.27
CA GLU A 284 12.17 -5.54 -29.14
C GLU A 284 13.69 -5.48 -29.37
N ASP A 285 14.14 -4.78 -30.44
CA ASP A 285 15.55 -4.67 -30.81
C ASP A 285 16.22 -3.39 -30.26
N MET A 286 15.53 -2.58 -29.45
CA MET A 286 16.12 -1.35 -28.91
C MET A 286 16.90 -1.64 -27.63
N PRO A 287 18.02 -0.93 -27.37
CA PRO A 287 18.67 -0.93 -26.07
C PRO A 287 17.78 -0.26 -25.02
N SER A 288 18.03 -0.55 -23.76
CA SER A 288 17.30 0.08 -22.64
C SER A 288 18.00 1.36 -22.20
N TRP A 289 17.23 2.33 -21.73
CA TRP A 289 17.73 3.57 -21.13
C TRP A 289 18.69 3.27 -19.94
N PRO A 290 19.90 3.90 -19.86
CA PRO A 290 20.31 5.12 -20.60
C PRO A 290 21.19 4.86 -21.84
N ASP A 291 21.24 3.66 -22.38
CA ASP A 291 22.10 3.33 -23.49
C ASP A 291 21.74 4.10 -24.78
N GLN A 292 22.74 4.39 -25.61
CA GLN A 292 22.52 5.09 -26.85
C GLN A 292 21.56 4.31 -27.76
N GLY A 293 20.56 4.99 -28.32
CA GLY A 293 19.51 4.36 -29.14
C GLY A 293 18.28 3.88 -28.37
N SER A 294 18.24 4.08 -27.03
CA SER A 294 17.06 3.79 -26.22
C SER A 294 15.92 4.80 -26.38
N VAL A 295 16.20 5.93 -27.01
CA VAL A 295 15.23 6.98 -27.36
C VAL A 295 15.22 7.14 -28.86
N VAL A 296 14.09 6.88 -29.51
CA VAL A 296 13.94 6.90 -30.96
C VAL A 296 12.70 7.66 -31.36
N ARG A 297 12.79 8.52 -32.36
CA ARG A 297 11.62 9.17 -32.97
C ARG A 297 11.03 8.28 -34.06
N GLU A 298 9.74 8.14 -34.08
CA GLU A 298 8.98 7.48 -35.13
C GLU A 298 7.67 8.24 -35.37
N GLU A 299 7.58 8.82 -36.56
CA GLU A 299 6.43 9.67 -36.95
C GLU A 299 6.15 10.81 -35.94
N GLU A 300 4.97 10.79 -35.26
CA GLU A 300 4.54 11.80 -34.32
C GLU A 300 4.81 11.42 -32.86
N ARG A 301 5.61 10.37 -32.60
CA ARG A 301 5.94 9.88 -31.28
C ARG A 301 7.43 9.72 -31.07
N ILE A 302 7.84 9.79 -29.81
CA ILE A 302 9.18 9.44 -29.36
C ILE A 302 9.03 8.26 -28.41
N ILE A 303 9.69 7.16 -28.75
CA ILE A 303 9.67 5.90 -28.00
C ILE A 303 10.88 5.87 -27.09
N ILE A 304 10.66 5.62 -25.81
CA ILE A 304 11.67 5.48 -24.79
C ILE A 304 11.58 4.06 -24.19
N LYS A 305 12.58 3.23 -24.44
CA LYS A 305 12.67 1.90 -23.84
C LYS A 305 13.37 2.01 -22.50
N LEU A 306 12.64 1.74 -21.42
CA LEU A 306 13.16 1.71 -20.04
C LEU A 306 13.74 0.33 -19.68
N SER A 307 13.06 -0.72 -20.10
CA SER A 307 13.45 -2.14 -20.04
C SER A 307 12.62 -2.94 -21.04
N ASP A 308 12.85 -4.23 -21.10
CA ASP A 308 11.92 -5.12 -21.81
C ASP A 308 10.54 -5.08 -21.17
N PRO A 309 9.46 -5.04 -21.96
CA PRO A 309 8.11 -5.04 -21.45
C PRO A 309 7.81 -6.39 -20.75
N HIS A 310 7.29 -6.34 -19.52
CA HIS A 310 6.72 -7.53 -18.88
C HIS A 310 5.32 -7.75 -19.45
N LEU A 311 5.23 -8.45 -20.56
CA LEU A 311 3.95 -8.97 -21.05
C LEU A 311 3.54 -10.11 -20.10
N GLU A 312 2.71 -9.81 -19.09
CA GLU A 312 1.97 -10.87 -18.39
C GLU A 312 0.99 -11.45 -19.40
N VAL A 313 1.31 -12.66 -19.88
CA VAL A 313 0.43 -13.49 -20.74
C VAL A 313 -0.63 -14.14 -19.88
#